data_d1e6206bf8abb8f224608a8c90c04e89
#
_entry.id   d1e6206bf8abb8f224608a8c90c04e89
#
_cell.length_a   1.000
_cell.length_b   1.000
_cell.length_c   1.000
_cell.angle_alpha   90.00
_cell.angle_beta   90.00
_cell.angle_gamma   90.00
#
_symmetry.space_group_name_H-M   'P 1'
#
loop_
_entity.id
_entity.type
_entity.pdbx_description
1 polymer ?
#
loop_
_entity_poly.entity_id
_entity_poly.type
_entity_poly.pdbx_seq_one_letter_code
_entity_poly.pdbx_strand_id
1 'polypeptide(L)'
;MTQSTQAATSLTMTRRIKGKREDVFAAWTDPEIFKRWWGPPGTTTTAAEIDARVGGAYRVTMRLPEGEVVYLKGEFLEVDRPSKLVYTWAWEEDGGIGPESRVTVAFAAAGGETDVTLIHEQLPSEESRDRHSHGWIGCLDNLTEMFSGKDA
;
A
#
# COMPACT_ATOMS: atom_id res chain seq x y z
N MET A 1 -30.74 10.03 1.58
CA MET A 1 -30.31 9.55 1.65
C MET A 1 -29.34 9.10 1.07
N THR A 2 -28.86 8.78 0.83
CA THR A 2 -28.03 8.32 0.12
C THR A 2 -26.63 8.44 0.39
N GLN A 3 -26.19 8.99 1.32
CA GLN A 3 -24.85 9.13 1.63
C GLN A 3 -24.19 7.90 2.00
N SER A 4 -24.87 6.93 2.40
CA SER A 4 -24.25 5.68 2.76
C SER A 4 -23.52 5.04 1.59
N THR A 5 -23.80 5.47 0.38
CA THR A 5 -23.13 4.89 -0.73
C THR A 5 -21.65 5.14 -0.75
N GLN A 6 -21.21 6.26 -0.25
CA GLN A 6 -19.80 6.49 -0.27
C GLN A 6 -19.06 5.61 0.68
N ALA A 7 -19.68 5.30 1.81
CA ALA A 7 -19.02 4.50 2.80
C ALA A 7 -18.76 3.08 2.32
N ALA A 8 -19.50 2.65 1.29
CA ALA A 8 -19.35 1.30 0.81
C ALA A 8 -18.14 1.10 -0.09
N THR A 9 -17.47 2.18 -0.47
CA THR A 9 -16.39 2.05 -1.42
C THR A 9 -15.04 1.94 -0.71
N SER A 10 -14.88 0.85 0.02
CA SER A 10 -13.63 0.58 0.72
C SER A 10 -13.34 -0.90 0.71
N LEU A 11 -12.11 -1.24 1.05
CA LEU A 11 -11.70 -2.64 1.20
C LEU A 11 -10.87 -2.77 2.45
N THR A 12 -10.88 -3.96 3.05
CA THR A 12 -10.09 -4.26 4.24
C THR A 12 -9.45 -5.62 4.06
N MET A 13 -8.15 -5.71 4.36
CA MET A 13 -7.42 -6.97 4.26
C MET A 13 -6.53 -7.12 5.48
N THR A 14 -6.35 -8.37 5.92
CA THR A 14 -5.48 -8.68 7.03
C THR A 14 -4.54 -9.81 6.62
N ARG A 15 -3.26 -9.67 6.99
CA ARG A 15 -2.24 -10.69 6.72
C ARG A 15 -1.37 -10.86 7.94
N ARG A 16 -1.02 -12.11 8.25
CA ARG A 16 -0.01 -12.40 9.26
C ARG A 16 1.34 -12.48 8.57
N ILE A 17 2.25 -11.59 8.96
CA ILE A 17 3.58 -11.51 8.36
C ILE A 17 4.58 -12.03 9.37
N LYS A 18 5.49 -12.89 8.93
CA LYS A 18 6.47 -13.53 9.80
C LYS A 18 7.68 -12.63 9.99
N GLY A 19 7.46 -11.51 10.64
CA GLY A 19 8.51 -10.55 10.95
C GLY A 19 8.06 -9.65 12.07
N LYS A 20 9.03 -9.03 12.73
CA LYS A 20 8.73 -8.11 13.83
C LYS A 20 8.11 -6.83 13.27
N ARG A 21 7.32 -6.16 14.12
CA ARG A 21 6.64 -4.94 13.70
C ARG A 21 7.59 -3.92 13.08
N GLU A 22 8.75 -3.76 13.68
CA GLU A 22 9.72 -2.78 13.19
C GLU A 22 10.16 -3.11 11.76
N ASP A 23 10.37 -4.38 11.49
CA ASP A 23 10.82 -4.80 10.16
C ASP A 23 9.71 -4.69 9.13
N VAL A 24 8.50 -5.06 9.52
CA VAL A 24 7.37 -4.98 8.60
C VAL A 24 7.02 -3.52 8.33
N PHE A 25 7.10 -2.68 9.36
CA PHE A 25 6.89 -1.25 9.19
C PHE A 25 7.94 -0.67 8.24
N ALA A 26 9.19 -1.10 8.38
CA ALA A 26 10.26 -0.63 7.49
C ALA A 26 10.02 -1.05 6.05
N ALA A 27 9.34 -2.17 5.83
CA ALA A 27 9.02 -2.60 4.47
C ALA A 27 8.12 -1.61 3.77
N TRP A 28 7.34 -0.85 4.51
CA TRP A 28 6.48 0.20 3.95
C TRP A 28 7.18 1.53 3.82
N THR A 29 8.20 1.80 4.64
CA THR A 29 8.76 3.14 4.74
C THR A 29 10.16 3.26 4.17
N ASP A 30 10.88 2.17 4.02
CA ASP A 30 12.21 2.16 3.44
C ASP A 30 12.08 1.87 1.94
N PRO A 31 12.46 2.83 1.07
CA PRO A 31 12.24 2.64 -0.38
C PRO A 31 12.95 1.40 -0.94
N GLU A 32 14.12 1.05 -0.40
CA GLU A 32 14.85 -0.10 -0.92
C GLU A 32 14.12 -1.40 -0.58
N ILE A 33 13.49 -1.47 0.58
CA ILE A 33 12.73 -2.66 0.95
C ILE A 33 11.38 -2.65 0.24
N PHE A 34 10.74 -1.49 0.19
CA PHE A 34 9.44 -1.34 -0.45
C PHE A 34 9.46 -1.84 -1.89
N LYS A 35 10.51 -1.53 -2.63
CA LYS A 35 10.61 -1.93 -4.03
C LYS A 35 10.66 -3.44 -4.22
N ARG A 36 11.01 -4.18 -3.19
CA ARG A 36 11.16 -5.64 -3.32
C ARG A 36 9.82 -6.37 -3.36
N TRP A 37 8.79 -5.81 -2.73
CA TRP A 37 7.51 -6.51 -2.65
C TRP A 37 6.39 -5.77 -3.34
N TRP A 38 6.54 -4.50 -3.58
CA TRP A 38 5.46 -3.71 -4.15
C TRP A 38 5.28 -4.07 -5.62
N GLY A 39 4.00 -4.25 -6.01
CA GLY A 39 3.63 -4.49 -7.39
C GLY A 39 2.91 -5.82 -7.55
N PRO A 40 1.74 -5.81 -8.19
CA PRO A 40 1.05 -7.07 -8.52
C PRO A 40 1.89 -7.89 -9.50
N PRO A 41 1.54 -9.16 -9.70
CA PRO A 41 2.31 -10.02 -10.62
C PRO A 41 2.47 -9.37 -11.99
N GLY A 42 3.70 -9.41 -12.51
CA GLY A 42 4.01 -8.84 -13.81
C GLY A 42 4.35 -7.36 -13.77
N THR A 43 4.17 -6.71 -12.63
CA THR A 43 4.47 -5.28 -12.46
C THR A 43 5.82 -5.13 -11.77
N THR A 44 6.63 -4.21 -12.25
CA THR A 44 7.94 -3.94 -11.67
C THR A 44 7.96 -2.53 -11.09
N THR A 45 8.40 -2.41 -9.85
CA THR A 45 8.59 -1.10 -9.23
C THR A 45 10.01 -0.64 -9.54
N THR A 46 10.13 0.38 -10.36
CA THR A 46 11.45 0.83 -10.83
C THR A 46 12.03 1.92 -9.96
N ALA A 47 11.20 2.66 -9.23
CA ALA A 47 11.68 3.70 -8.34
C ALA A 47 10.65 3.93 -7.24
N ALA A 48 11.13 4.30 -6.06
CA ALA A 48 10.25 4.66 -4.95
C ALA A 48 10.93 5.76 -4.14
N GLU A 49 10.20 6.83 -3.89
CA GLU A 49 10.66 7.92 -3.03
C GLU A 49 9.66 8.01 -1.89
N ILE A 50 10.14 7.89 -0.68
CA ILE A 50 9.26 7.82 0.49
C ILE A 50 9.84 8.72 1.58
N ASP A 51 9.07 9.72 1.98
CA ASP A 51 9.43 10.59 3.12
C ASP A 51 8.42 10.29 4.21
N ALA A 52 8.71 9.28 5.02
CA ALA A 52 7.74 8.71 5.96
C ALA A 52 7.67 9.54 7.23
N ARG A 53 7.07 10.71 7.12
CA ARG A 53 6.77 11.58 8.26
C ARG A 53 5.50 12.33 7.93
N VAL A 54 4.84 12.83 8.96
CA VAL A 54 3.61 13.58 8.75
C VAL A 54 3.91 14.77 7.83
N GLY A 55 3.14 14.89 6.77
CA GLY A 55 3.35 15.92 5.76
C GLY A 55 4.37 15.56 4.70
N GLY A 56 5.05 14.42 4.84
CA GLY A 56 5.99 13.96 3.83
C GLY A 56 5.27 13.32 2.67
N ALA A 57 5.90 13.34 1.51
CA ALA A 57 5.31 12.82 0.29
C ALA A 57 5.97 11.52 -0.12
N TYR A 58 5.24 10.74 -0.92
CA TYR A 58 5.82 9.56 -1.54
C TYR A 58 5.43 9.52 -3.01
N ARG A 59 6.25 8.86 -3.81
CA ARG A 59 5.97 8.65 -5.23
C ARG A 59 6.60 7.34 -5.66
N VAL A 60 5.79 6.51 -6.31
CA VAL A 60 6.23 5.18 -6.74
C VAL A 60 6.07 5.09 -8.25
N THR A 61 7.14 4.66 -8.91
CA THR A 61 7.13 4.48 -10.36
C THR A 61 7.03 2.99 -10.66
N MET A 62 6.04 2.59 -11.44
CA MET A 62 5.78 1.19 -11.73
C MET A 62 5.67 0.97 -13.22
N ARG A 63 6.22 -0.16 -13.68
CA ARG A 63 6.09 -0.58 -15.07
C ARG A 63 5.13 -1.75 -15.12
N LEU A 64 4.06 -1.61 -15.87
CA LEU A 64 3.04 -2.64 -16.01
C LEU A 64 3.51 -3.71 -16.99
N PRO A 65 2.84 -4.87 -17.03
CA PRO A 65 3.28 -5.96 -17.92
C PRO A 65 3.35 -5.57 -19.38
N GLU A 66 2.48 -4.64 -19.82
CA GLU A 66 2.51 -4.20 -21.21
C GLU A 66 3.61 -3.18 -21.48
N GLY A 67 4.33 -2.77 -20.45
CA GLY A 67 5.40 -1.79 -20.61
C GLY A 67 5.01 -0.37 -20.28
N GLU A 68 3.75 -0.12 -20.03
CA GLU A 68 3.29 1.21 -19.65
C GLU A 68 3.83 1.57 -18.27
N VAL A 69 4.24 2.82 -18.09
CA VAL A 69 4.77 3.30 -16.81
C VAL A 69 3.70 4.15 -16.14
N VAL A 70 3.41 3.83 -14.89
CA VAL A 70 2.40 4.58 -14.12
C VAL A 70 3.05 5.09 -12.84
N TYR A 71 2.45 6.13 -12.26
CA TYR A 71 2.98 6.78 -11.06
C TYR A 71 1.90 6.85 -10.01
N LEU A 72 2.26 6.41 -8.81
CA LEU A 72 1.38 6.49 -7.65
C LEU A 72 1.99 7.50 -6.69
N LYS A 73 1.18 8.38 -6.12
CA LYS A 73 1.72 9.38 -5.21
C LYS A 73 0.74 9.67 -4.08
N GLY A 74 1.25 10.29 -3.04
CA GLY A 74 0.43 10.68 -1.91
C GLY A 74 1.25 11.36 -0.85
N GLU A 75 0.60 11.58 0.29
CA GLU A 75 1.18 12.29 1.41
C GLU A 75 0.85 11.53 2.68
N PHE A 76 1.80 11.47 3.63
CA PHE A 76 1.56 10.82 4.92
C PHE A 76 0.78 11.74 5.83
N LEU A 77 -0.35 11.24 6.32
CA LEU A 77 -1.22 11.97 7.24
C LEU A 77 -0.93 11.59 8.68
N GLU A 78 -0.51 10.36 8.91
CA GLU A 78 -0.18 9.90 10.26
C GLU A 78 0.95 8.88 10.14
N VAL A 79 1.96 9.01 11.00
CA VAL A 79 3.07 8.07 11.07
C VAL A 79 3.32 7.77 12.53
N ASP A 80 2.93 6.59 12.98
CA ASP A 80 3.05 6.17 14.37
C ASP A 80 3.89 4.90 14.39
N ARG A 81 5.21 5.05 14.53
CA ARG A 81 6.16 3.95 14.43
C ARG A 81 6.11 3.09 15.67
N PRO A 82 6.09 1.79 15.52
CA PRO A 82 5.92 0.97 14.31
C PRO A 82 4.51 0.43 14.17
N SER A 83 3.51 1.19 14.58
CA SER A 83 2.15 0.69 14.77
C SER A 83 1.19 1.06 13.65
N LYS A 84 1.38 2.20 12.98
CA LYS A 84 0.34 2.67 12.08
C LYS A 84 0.85 3.67 11.07
N LEU A 85 0.32 3.59 9.86
CA LEU A 85 0.53 4.57 8.80
C LEU A 85 -0.82 4.95 8.21
N VAL A 86 -1.01 6.23 7.95
CA VAL A 86 -2.17 6.72 7.19
C VAL A 86 -1.63 7.62 6.09
N TYR A 87 -1.99 7.35 4.86
CA TYR A 87 -1.50 8.17 3.75
C TYR A 87 -2.54 8.25 2.65
N THR A 88 -2.44 9.30 1.83
CA THR A 88 -3.31 9.47 0.69
C THR A 88 -2.78 8.66 -0.48
N TRP A 89 -3.64 8.46 -1.49
CA TRP A 89 -3.35 7.57 -2.60
C TRP A 89 -3.99 8.15 -3.85
N ALA A 90 -3.20 8.45 -4.85
CA ALA A 90 -3.73 8.97 -6.11
C ALA A 90 -2.79 8.58 -7.24
N TRP A 91 -3.37 8.26 -8.38
CA TRP A 91 -2.59 7.94 -9.58
C TRP A 91 -2.40 9.21 -10.39
N GLU A 92 -1.21 9.39 -10.94
CA GLU A 92 -0.98 10.49 -11.87
C GLU A 92 -1.60 10.11 -13.21
N GLU A 93 -2.33 11.05 -13.78
CA GLU A 93 -3.01 10.83 -15.04
C GLU A 93 -2.70 11.99 -15.96
N ASP A 94 -2.99 11.81 -17.25
CA ASP A 94 -2.82 12.88 -18.22
C ASP A 94 -3.61 14.07 -17.75
N GLY A 95 -2.94 15.22 -17.64
CA GLY A 95 -3.61 16.43 -17.23
C GLY A 95 -3.72 16.62 -15.73
N GLY A 96 -3.14 15.75 -14.91
CA GLY A 96 -3.13 15.98 -13.48
C GLY A 96 -3.17 14.72 -12.64
N ILE A 97 -3.87 14.82 -11.52
CA ILE A 97 -3.94 13.76 -10.52
C ILE A 97 -5.35 13.20 -10.53
N GLY A 98 -5.46 11.87 -10.51
CA GLY A 98 -6.76 11.23 -10.44
C GLY A 98 -7.39 11.34 -9.06
N PRO A 99 -8.51 10.66 -8.86
CA PRO A 99 -9.21 10.73 -7.57
C PRO A 99 -8.33 10.30 -6.42
N GLU A 100 -8.42 11.02 -5.31
CA GLU A 100 -7.63 10.73 -4.13
C GLU A 100 -8.41 9.83 -3.20
N SER A 101 -7.73 8.82 -2.68
CA SER A 101 -8.29 7.92 -1.68
C SER A 101 -7.34 7.86 -0.51
N ARG A 102 -7.63 7.01 0.49
CA ARG A 102 -6.83 6.98 1.71
C ARG A 102 -6.58 5.56 2.14
N VAL A 103 -5.33 5.30 2.54
CA VAL A 103 -4.91 3.98 3.01
C VAL A 103 -4.48 4.08 4.46
N THR A 104 -4.97 3.16 5.27
CA THR A 104 -4.55 3.01 6.65
C THR A 104 -3.94 1.62 6.80
N VAL A 105 -2.74 1.55 7.38
CA VAL A 105 -2.07 0.28 7.63
C VAL A 105 -1.76 0.20 9.11
N ALA A 106 -2.27 -0.81 9.77
CA ALA A 106 -2.01 -1.04 11.18
C ALA A 106 -1.13 -2.27 11.35
N PHE A 107 -0.15 -2.18 12.23
CA PHE A 107 0.83 -3.25 12.46
C PHE A 107 0.71 -3.67 13.92
N ALA A 108 0.14 -4.83 14.18
CA ALA A 108 -0.09 -5.31 15.53
C ALA A 108 0.86 -6.47 15.82
N ALA A 109 1.61 -6.37 16.91
CA ALA A 109 2.53 -7.45 17.30
C ALA A 109 1.74 -8.70 17.66
N ALA A 110 2.23 -9.84 17.20
CA ALA A 110 1.57 -11.12 17.42
C ALA A 110 2.62 -12.20 17.67
N GLY A 111 3.22 -12.19 18.86
CA GLY A 111 4.17 -13.23 19.26
C GLY A 111 5.40 -13.31 18.37
N GLY A 112 5.99 -12.20 18.03
CA GLY A 112 7.17 -12.18 17.15
C GLY A 112 6.83 -12.05 15.70
N GLU A 113 5.55 -12.12 15.38
CA GLU A 113 5.05 -11.87 14.03
C GLU A 113 4.20 -10.62 14.06
N THR A 114 3.67 -10.23 12.93
CA THR A 114 2.89 -9.00 12.83
C THR A 114 1.60 -9.25 12.08
N ASP A 115 0.49 -8.82 12.68
CA ASP A 115 -0.77 -8.80 11.95
C ASP A 115 -0.90 -7.44 11.30
N VAL A 116 -0.93 -7.44 9.97
CA VAL A 116 -1.07 -6.22 9.18
C VAL A 116 -2.52 -6.11 8.75
N THR A 117 -3.16 -5.02 9.12
CA THR A 117 -4.52 -4.73 8.67
C THR A 117 -4.46 -3.51 7.78
N LEU A 118 -4.97 -3.65 6.57
CA LEU A 118 -4.95 -2.59 5.58
C LEU A 118 -6.37 -2.21 5.23
N ILE A 119 -6.66 -0.91 5.30
CA ILE A 119 -7.96 -0.36 4.93
C ILE A 119 -7.71 0.68 3.85
N HIS A 120 -8.31 0.48 2.68
CA HIS A 120 -8.24 1.45 1.59
C HIS A 120 -9.65 1.97 1.37
N GLU A 121 -9.87 3.25 1.62
CA GLU A 121 -11.21 3.81 1.63
C GLU A 121 -11.28 5.04 0.75
N GLN A 122 -12.48 5.54 0.54
CA GLN A 122 -12.74 6.70 -0.31
C GLN A 122 -12.41 6.42 -1.76
N LEU A 123 -12.62 5.17 -2.17
CA LEU A 123 -12.45 4.80 -3.57
C LEU A 123 -13.64 5.30 -4.38
N PRO A 124 -13.45 5.70 -5.63
CA PRO A 124 -14.50 6.37 -6.39
C PRO A 124 -15.65 5.46 -6.81
N SER A 125 -15.44 4.14 -6.87
CA SER A 125 -16.50 3.24 -7.33
C SER A 125 -16.20 1.84 -6.86
N GLU A 126 -17.19 0.96 -6.96
CA GLU A 126 -17.00 -0.45 -6.64
C GLU A 126 -16.03 -1.10 -7.62
N GLU A 127 -16.09 -0.70 -8.87
CA GLU A 127 -15.14 -1.22 -9.85
C GLU A 127 -13.71 -0.84 -9.49
N SER A 128 -13.49 0.39 -9.07
CA SER A 128 -12.18 0.84 -8.61
C SER A 128 -11.74 0.05 -7.39
N ARG A 129 -12.67 -0.18 -6.43
CA ARG A 129 -12.36 -0.97 -5.26
C ARG A 129 -11.91 -2.37 -5.64
N ASP A 130 -12.60 -2.99 -6.57
CA ASP A 130 -12.27 -4.36 -6.96
C ASP A 130 -10.90 -4.43 -7.63
N ARG A 131 -10.57 -3.45 -8.47
CA ARG A 131 -9.26 -3.41 -9.09
C ARG A 131 -8.15 -3.21 -8.05
N HIS A 132 -8.38 -2.33 -7.09
CA HIS A 132 -7.39 -2.12 -6.03
C HIS A 132 -7.27 -3.34 -5.13
N SER A 133 -8.39 -4.00 -4.87
CA SER A 133 -8.38 -5.23 -4.07
C SER A 133 -7.49 -6.28 -4.74
N HIS A 134 -7.64 -6.45 -6.03
CA HIS A 134 -6.84 -7.43 -6.78
C HIS A 134 -5.35 -7.06 -6.70
N GLY A 135 -5.04 -5.79 -6.87
CA GLY A 135 -3.65 -5.35 -6.79
C GLY A 135 -3.07 -5.54 -5.40
N TRP A 136 -3.84 -5.20 -4.36
CA TRP A 136 -3.36 -5.36 -2.99
C TRP A 136 -3.11 -6.81 -2.64
N ILE A 137 -3.96 -7.73 -3.12
CA ILE A 137 -3.75 -9.16 -2.87
C ILE A 137 -2.38 -9.58 -3.39
N GLY A 138 -2.04 -9.18 -4.62
CA GLY A 138 -0.75 -9.52 -5.19
C GLY A 138 0.41 -8.92 -4.41
N CYS A 139 0.28 -7.66 -4.02
CA CYS A 139 1.33 -7.00 -3.24
C CYS A 139 1.53 -7.66 -1.89
N LEU A 140 0.43 -7.95 -1.20
CA LEU A 140 0.51 -8.55 0.14
C LEU A 140 1.01 -9.98 0.07
N ASP A 141 0.70 -10.70 -0.99
CA ASP A 141 1.27 -12.03 -1.19
C ASP A 141 2.78 -11.95 -1.32
N ASN A 142 3.27 -10.97 -2.08
CA ASN A 142 4.72 -10.77 -2.21
C ASN A 142 5.36 -10.44 -0.87
N LEU A 143 4.71 -9.59 -0.11
CA LEU A 143 5.21 -9.21 1.21
C LEU A 143 5.27 -10.42 2.12
N THR A 144 4.21 -11.21 2.12
CA THR A 144 4.15 -12.41 2.93
C THR A 144 5.29 -13.36 2.58
N GLU A 145 5.54 -13.52 1.30
CA GLU A 145 6.58 -14.42 0.83
C GLU A 145 7.97 -13.87 1.19
N MET A 146 8.16 -12.58 1.09
CA MET A 146 9.44 -11.97 1.41
C MET A 146 9.85 -12.24 2.86
N PHE A 147 8.86 -12.28 3.75
CA PHE A 147 9.12 -12.53 5.17
C PHE A 147 8.97 -13.99 5.56
N SER A 148 8.76 -14.88 4.61
CA SER A 148 8.51 -16.28 4.93
C SER A 148 9.78 -17.06 5.29
N GLY A 149 10.93 -16.51 4.99
CA GLY A 149 12.20 -17.20 5.26
C GLY A 149 12.59 -18.18 4.18
N LYS A 150 11.88 -18.20 3.08
CA LYS A 150 12.17 -19.17 2.04
C LYS A 150 13.48 -18.96 1.37
N ASP A 151 13.89 -17.73 1.28
CA ASP A 151 15.14 -17.43 0.65
C ASP A 151 16.26 -17.34 1.65
N ALA A 152 16.06 -17.75 2.82
CA ALA A 152 17.11 -17.73 3.81
C ALA A 152 18.15 -18.80 3.49
#